data_ac5248a16024b0bebe5299afcf733566
#
_entry.id   ac5248a16024b0bebe5299afcf733566
#
_cell.length_a   1.000
_cell.length_b   1.000
_cell.length_c   1.000
_cell.angle_alpha   90.00
_cell.angle_beta   90.00
_cell.angle_gamma   90.00
#
_symmetry.space_group_name_H-M   'P 1'
#
loop_
_entity.id
_entity.type
_entity.pdbx_description
1 polymer ?
#
loop_
_entity_poly.entity_id
_entity_poly.type
_entity_poly.pdbx_seq_one_letter_code
_entity_poly.pdbx_strand_id
1 'polypeptide(L)' 'MKARELREMSADELQTKERELADQLFKVRFQQTLGQLENAMKLRNIRRDIARIKTVLREKSRRKE' A
#
# COMPACT_ATOMS: atom_id res chain seq x y z
N MET A 1 -5.74 4.99 -4.31
CA MET A 1 -6.62 4.86 -3.14
C MET A 1 -6.81 6.20 -2.48
N LYS A 2 -8.04 6.46 -2.05
CA LYS A 2 -8.34 7.70 -1.36
C LYS A 2 -8.29 7.47 0.14
N ALA A 3 -7.80 8.46 0.88
CA ALA A 3 -7.69 8.34 2.33
C ALA A 3 -9.04 8.08 2.98
N ARG A 4 -10.10 8.68 2.43
CA ARG A 4 -11.44 8.48 2.96
C ARG A 4 -11.84 7.00 2.94
N GLU A 5 -11.57 6.34 1.81
CA GLU A 5 -11.90 4.94 1.67
C GLU A 5 -11.12 4.08 2.66
N LEU A 6 -9.86 4.42 2.84
CA LEU A 6 -9.03 3.66 3.77
C LEU A 6 -9.50 3.82 5.20
N ARG A 7 -9.99 4.99 5.57
CA ARG A 7 -10.47 5.23 6.93
C ARG A 7 -11.74 4.47 7.24
N GLU A 8 -12.50 4.09 6.21
CA GLU A 8 -13.71 3.31 6.40
C GLU A 8 -13.45 1.82 6.54
N MET A 9 -12.24 1.38 6.25
CA MET A 9 -11.88 -0.02 6.36
C MET A 9 -11.44 -0.37 7.77
N SER A 10 -11.66 -1.63 8.16
CA SER A 10 -11.20 -2.10 9.46
C SER A 10 -9.68 -2.25 9.45
N ALA A 11 -9.08 -2.33 10.64
CA ALA A 11 -7.64 -2.52 10.75
C ALA A 11 -7.20 -3.82 10.07
N ASP A 12 -8.00 -4.88 10.22
CA ASP A 12 -7.68 -6.16 9.60
C ASP A 12 -7.70 -6.06 8.09
N GLU A 13 -8.70 -5.35 7.55
CA GLU A 13 -8.78 -5.15 6.10
C GLU A 13 -7.59 -4.34 5.59
N LEU A 14 -7.20 -3.32 6.34
CA LEU A 14 -6.06 -2.50 5.96
C LEU A 14 -4.77 -3.29 5.97
N GLN A 15 -4.59 -4.16 6.97
CA GLN A 15 -3.39 -5.00 7.03
C GLN A 15 -3.33 -5.97 5.86
N THR A 16 -4.47 -6.55 5.49
CA THR A 16 -4.54 -7.43 4.34
C THR A 16 -4.20 -6.68 3.07
N LYS A 17 -4.73 -5.46 2.92
CA LYS A 17 -4.46 -4.63 1.76
C LYS A 17 -2.99 -4.26 1.69
N GLU A 18 -2.39 -3.93 2.82
CA GLU A 18 -0.98 -3.61 2.87
C GLU A 18 -0.14 -4.79 2.40
N ARG A 19 -0.51 -5.98 2.84
CA ARG A 19 0.21 -7.19 2.48
C ARG A 19 0.13 -7.46 0.99
N GLU A 20 -1.07 -7.27 0.41
CA GLU A 20 -1.27 -7.45 -1.02
C GLU A 20 -0.43 -6.46 -1.83
N LEU A 21 -0.38 -5.22 -1.37
CA LEU A 21 0.41 -4.20 -2.05
C LEU A 21 1.90 -4.47 -1.93
N ALA A 22 2.33 -5.01 -0.78
CA ALA A 22 3.73 -5.37 -0.60
C ALA A 22 4.13 -6.48 -1.58
N ASP A 23 3.23 -7.43 -1.81
CA ASP A 23 3.47 -8.48 -2.81
C ASP A 23 3.60 -7.88 -4.20
N GLN A 24 2.71 -6.95 -4.55
CA GLN A 24 2.78 -6.29 -5.84
C GLN A 24 4.07 -5.49 -5.97
N LEU A 25 4.48 -4.82 -4.91
CA LEU A 25 5.72 -4.06 -4.93
C LEU A 25 6.91 -4.97 -5.21
N PHE A 26 6.94 -6.12 -4.57
CA PHE A 26 8.01 -7.10 -4.78
C PHE A 26 8.05 -7.54 -6.23
N LYS A 27 6.89 -7.87 -6.80
CA LYS A 27 6.80 -8.33 -8.18
C LYS A 27 7.24 -7.25 -9.16
N VAL A 28 6.82 -6.02 -8.93
CA VAL A 28 7.18 -4.92 -9.82
C VAL A 28 8.68 -4.62 -9.73
N ARG A 29 9.26 -4.69 -8.54
CA ARG A 29 10.69 -4.51 -8.37
C ARG A 29 11.47 -5.60 -9.08
N PHE A 30 10.97 -6.82 -9.01
CA PHE A 30 11.62 -7.94 -9.69
C PHE A 30 11.61 -7.73 -11.20
N GLN A 31 10.46 -7.30 -11.74
CA GLN A 31 10.35 -6.98 -13.16
C GLN A 31 11.31 -5.87 -13.55
N GLN A 32 11.45 -4.87 -12.70
CA GLN A 32 12.38 -3.77 -12.95
C GLN A 32 13.81 -4.28 -13.03
N THR A 33 14.17 -5.19 -12.14
CA THR A 33 15.50 -5.80 -12.13
C THR A 33 15.78 -6.54 -13.45
N LEU A 34 14.75 -7.15 -14.00
CA LEU A 34 14.88 -7.86 -15.28
C LEU A 34 14.79 -6.93 -16.49
N GLY A 35 14.61 -5.63 -16.26
CA GLY A 35 14.49 -4.67 -17.34
C GLY A 35 13.16 -4.73 -18.05
N GLN A 36 12.13 -5.33 -17.44
CA GLN A 36 10.83 -5.50 -18.06
C GLN A 36 9.77 -4.49 -17.60
N LEU A 37 10.13 -3.61 -16.69
CA LEU A 37 9.16 -2.63 -16.19
C LEU A 37 8.94 -1.53 -17.23
N GLU A 38 7.71 -1.44 -17.71
CA GLU A 38 7.35 -0.47 -18.73
C GLU A 38 6.88 0.87 -18.14
N ASN A 39 6.39 0.85 -16.89
CA ASN A 39 5.78 2.05 -16.31
C ASN A 39 6.25 2.24 -14.88
N ALA A 40 7.17 3.18 -14.70
CA ALA A 40 7.71 3.51 -13.39
C ALA A 40 6.64 4.11 -12.47
N MET A 41 5.57 4.68 -13.04
CA MET A 41 4.49 5.25 -12.24
C MET A 41 3.79 4.19 -11.41
N LYS A 42 3.73 2.97 -11.92
CA LYS A 42 3.09 1.88 -11.18
C LYS A 42 3.82 1.62 -9.86
N LEU A 43 5.14 1.61 -9.91
CA LEU A 43 5.95 1.42 -8.71
C LEU A 43 5.69 2.55 -7.71
N ARG A 44 5.69 3.77 -8.20
CA ARG A 44 5.46 4.94 -7.36
C ARG A 44 4.08 4.91 -6.72
N ASN A 45 3.05 4.55 -7.49
CA ASN A 45 1.70 4.49 -6.98
C ASN A 45 1.53 3.43 -5.90
N ILE A 46 2.15 2.27 -6.09
CA ILE A 46 2.08 1.20 -5.09
C ILE A 46 2.73 1.66 -3.78
N ARG A 47 3.89 2.29 -3.87
CA ARG A 47 4.59 2.79 -2.67
C ARG A 47 3.76 3.84 -1.95
N ARG A 48 3.12 4.72 -2.71
CA ARG A 48 2.26 5.75 -2.13
C ARG A 48 1.07 5.15 -1.39
N ASP A 49 0.44 4.14 -2.00
CA ASP A 49 -0.70 3.49 -1.40
C ASP A 49 -0.31 2.78 -0.10
N ILE A 50 0.84 2.12 -0.10
CA ILE A 50 1.34 1.48 1.13
C ILE A 50 1.55 2.51 2.23
N ALA A 51 2.13 3.66 1.87
CA ALA A 51 2.37 4.71 2.85
C ALA A 51 1.06 5.24 3.43
N ARG A 52 0.04 5.39 2.59
CA ARG A 52 -1.26 5.85 3.05
C ARG A 52 -1.90 4.87 4.02
N ILE A 53 -1.82 3.58 3.70
CA ILE A 53 -2.37 2.55 4.56
C ILE A 53 -1.67 2.56 5.92
N LYS A 54 -0.36 2.68 5.92
CA LYS A 54 0.39 2.73 7.18
C LYS A 54 -0.01 3.94 8.02
N THR A 55 -0.23 5.07 7.36
CA THR A 55 -0.65 6.28 8.07
C THR A 55 -2.02 6.08 8.71
N VAL A 56 -2.97 5.51 7.97
CA VAL A 56 -4.31 5.28 8.51
C VAL A 56 -4.29 4.25 9.63
N LEU A 57 -3.49 3.21 9.50
CA LEU A 57 -3.35 2.22 10.57
C LEU A 57 -2.80 2.87 11.84
N ARG A 58 -1.85 3.76 11.69
CA ARG A 58 -1.29 4.48 12.83
C ARG A 58 -2.35 5.37 13.48
N GLU A 59 -3.16 6.05 12.67
CA GLU A 59 -4.25 6.87 13.20
C GLU A 59 -5.23 6.03 14.00
N LYS A 60 -5.61 4.87 13.46
CA LYS A 60 -6.56 4.00 14.15
C LYS A 60 -6.00 3.47 15.45
N SER A 61 -4.72 3.17 15.47
CA SER A 61 -4.07 2.69 16.67
C SER A 61 -4.10 3.75 17.77
N ARG A 62 -3.86 5.01 17.39
CA ARG A 62 -3.88 6.11 18.36
C ARG A 62 -5.28 6.37 18.90
N ARG A 63 -6.29 6.24 18.05
CA ARG A 63 -7.66 6.50 18.47
C ARG A 63 -8.22 5.41 19.36
N LYS A 64 -7.58 4.28 19.37
CA LYS A 64 -8.09 3.14 20.07
C LYS A 64 -8.01 3.27 21.58
N GLU A 65 -7.30 4.22 22.03
CA GLU A 65 -7.19 4.45 23.48
C GLU A 65 -8.51 4.92 24.08
#